data_1cdc72f7983169e1e6751143f202a51e
#
_entry.id   1cdc72f7983169e1e6751143f202a51e
#
_cell.length_a   1.000
_cell.length_b   1.000
_cell.length_c   1.000
_cell.angle_alpha   90.00
_cell.angle_beta   90.00
_cell.angle_gamma   90.00
#
_symmetry.space_group_name_H-M   'P 1'
#
loop_
_entity.id
_entity.type
_entity.pdbx_description
1 polymer ?
#
loop_
_entity_poly.entity_id
_entity_poly.type
_entity_poly.pdbx_seq_one_letter_code
_entity_poly.pdbx_strand_id
1 'polypeptide(L)'
;MHSIMLLVSINSIIAQTNPAITSWLQNTTNIMGRHYVKGNPTPINDAVLANVQSVKYSTDWVYVNATGIPAYITGPFLDGNPSIATNQNAIFRLTLNPIKNTGTPTNTTGGNIGLFINGVALFDYRDGVSWQNSSNSLKGGPLGGMGDMKWNRDAVVAERAGFDCSKAHPAMGNYHHHQNPSAFKLDLNVISTICNLYDSDGLYVIDSTKHSPLLGFAYDGFPIYGAYAFRNTDGTGGIVRMNSSYKLRDISIRNTYADGSTVTPGPPVNANYPLGYFREDYMYQPTSSATPDYLDEHNGRFCITPEYPKGIYCYFATVDKQWNSAYPYVVGPTFYGVRNAMKVQGINEPVTTYVPTSTATQNGPSTFQDVLVFPNPANDLIAIQCNDLNREDIKVELLNESGVTIKTTT
;
A
#
# COMPACT_ATOMS: atom_id res chain seq x y z
N MET A 1 -3.62 -55.19 37.19
CA MET A 1 -3.17 -54.52 35.98
C MET A 1 -4.15 -53.40 35.65
N HIS A 2 -3.78 -52.14 35.97
CA HIS A 2 -4.57 -50.96 35.65
C HIS A 2 -3.98 -50.35 34.36
N SER A 3 -4.72 -50.41 33.29
CA SER A 3 -4.36 -49.66 32.05
C SER A 3 -4.69 -48.22 32.21
N ILE A 4 -3.72 -47.35 32.22
CA ILE A 4 -3.89 -45.92 32.13
C ILE A 4 -3.98 -45.57 30.62
N MET A 5 -5.16 -45.15 30.19
CA MET A 5 -5.37 -44.66 28.85
C MET A 5 -5.01 -43.18 28.82
N LEU A 6 -3.86 -42.84 28.25
CA LEU A 6 -3.43 -41.46 28.02
C LEU A 6 -4.19 -40.87 26.84
N LEU A 7 -5.19 -40.03 27.06
CA LEU A 7 -5.84 -39.25 26.03
C LEU A 7 -4.90 -38.09 25.64
N VAL A 8 -4.18 -38.23 24.56
CA VAL A 8 -3.46 -37.13 23.94
C VAL A 8 -4.46 -36.36 23.07
N SER A 9 -4.93 -35.23 23.55
CA SER A 9 -5.69 -34.28 22.72
C SER A 9 -4.71 -33.60 21.75
N ILE A 10 -4.71 -34.01 20.51
CA ILE A 10 -4.03 -33.32 19.42
C ILE A 10 -4.85 -32.07 19.12
N ASN A 11 -4.51 -30.95 19.72
CA ASN A 11 -4.99 -29.66 19.25
C ASN A 11 -4.30 -29.38 17.90
N SER A 12 -5.01 -29.63 16.80
CA SER A 12 -4.57 -29.15 15.50
C SER A 12 -4.60 -27.64 15.56
N ILE A 13 -3.46 -27.00 15.69
CA ILE A 13 -3.32 -25.56 15.50
C ILE A 13 -3.54 -25.33 14.00
N ILE A 14 -4.75 -24.93 13.64
CA ILE A 14 -5.01 -24.46 12.28
C ILE A 14 -4.24 -23.16 12.12
N ALA A 15 -3.25 -23.14 11.25
CA ALA A 15 -2.48 -21.94 10.96
C ALA A 15 -3.43 -20.83 10.50
N GLN A 16 -3.23 -19.61 11.03
CA GLN A 16 -4.00 -18.44 10.59
C GLN A 16 -3.66 -18.14 9.13
N THR A 17 -4.67 -18.13 8.26
CA THR A 17 -4.52 -17.95 6.81
C THR A 17 -5.17 -16.67 6.28
N ASN A 18 -5.86 -15.89 7.11
CA ASN A 18 -6.46 -14.63 6.65
C ASN A 18 -5.38 -13.61 6.31
N PRO A 19 -5.29 -13.16 5.04
CA PRO A 19 -4.25 -12.21 4.63
C PRO A 19 -4.29 -10.90 5.41
N ALA A 20 -5.46 -10.45 5.88
CA ALA A 20 -5.56 -9.26 6.71
C ALA A 20 -4.89 -9.40 8.09
N ILE A 21 -4.53 -10.64 8.50
CA ILE A 21 -3.78 -10.92 9.73
C ILE A 21 -2.33 -11.26 9.40
N THR A 22 -2.09 -12.01 8.33
CA THR A 22 -0.78 -12.68 8.08
C THR A 22 0.18 -11.87 7.20
N SER A 23 -0.32 -10.87 6.45
CA SER A 23 0.51 -10.17 5.44
C SER A 23 1.38 -9.04 6.00
N TRP A 24 1.26 -8.70 7.27
CA TRP A 24 1.98 -7.57 7.86
C TRP A 24 3.48 -7.86 8.01
N LEU A 25 4.31 -6.92 7.61
CA LEU A 25 5.76 -6.98 7.74
C LEU A 25 6.16 -6.69 9.20
N GLN A 26 6.00 -7.70 10.06
CA GLN A 26 6.41 -7.59 11.46
C GLN A 26 7.93 -7.56 11.59
N ASN A 27 8.43 -6.64 12.39
CA ASN A 27 9.86 -6.51 12.66
C ASN A 27 10.33 -7.57 13.66
N THR A 28 10.73 -8.72 13.15
CA THR A 28 11.23 -9.84 13.95
C THR A 28 12.77 -9.89 14.04
N THR A 29 13.45 -8.99 13.30
CA THR A 29 14.92 -8.99 13.16
C THR A 29 15.56 -7.70 13.69
N ASN A 30 14.79 -6.87 14.39
CA ASN A 30 15.24 -5.60 14.97
C ASN A 30 15.81 -4.60 13.93
N ILE A 31 15.26 -4.59 12.73
CA ILE A 31 15.66 -3.61 11.71
C ILE A 31 15.27 -2.22 12.20
N MET A 32 16.23 -1.30 12.21
CA MET A 32 16.02 0.11 12.55
C MET A 32 15.60 0.90 11.32
N GLY A 33 14.78 1.94 11.53
CA GLY A 33 14.53 2.97 10.55
C GLY A 33 15.79 3.72 10.17
N ARG A 34 15.85 4.23 8.97
CA ARG A 34 17.00 5.00 8.45
C ARG A 34 16.50 6.10 7.54
N HIS A 35 17.22 7.22 7.53
CA HIS A 35 16.91 8.31 6.63
C HIS A 35 18.16 8.94 6.01
N TYR A 36 18.00 9.53 4.83
CA TYR A 36 18.98 10.41 4.22
C TYR A 36 18.71 11.87 4.59
N VAL A 37 19.76 12.64 4.70
CA VAL A 37 19.72 14.09 4.71
C VAL A 37 20.34 14.65 3.42
N LYS A 38 19.86 15.80 2.98
CA LYS A 38 20.35 16.45 1.76
C LYS A 38 21.87 16.62 1.81
N GLY A 39 22.56 16.14 0.77
CA GLY A 39 24.01 16.24 0.63
C GLY A 39 24.81 15.16 1.36
N ASN A 40 24.17 14.24 2.08
CA ASN A 40 24.82 13.10 2.71
C ASN A 40 24.32 11.78 2.11
N PRO A 41 25.12 11.05 1.29
CA PRO A 41 24.72 9.77 0.72
C PRO A 41 24.80 8.61 1.72
N THR A 42 25.25 8.84 2.96
CA THR A 42 25.26 7.83 4.01
C THR A 42 23.99 7.96 4.86
N PRO A 43 23.16 6.92 4.96
CA PRO A 43 21.93 6.98 5.75
C PRO A 43 22.23 7.04 7.24
N ILE A 44 21.36 7.76 7.96
CA ILE A 44 21.41 7.92 9.42
C ILE A 44 20.39 6.96 10.04
N ASN A 45 20.77 6.27 11.12
CA ASN A 45 19.86 5.43 11.91
C ASN A 45 18.92 6.29 12.76
N ASP A 46 17.63 5.95 12.77
CA ASP A 46 16.58 6.68 13.50
C ASP A 46 16.47 6.28 14.97
N ALA A 47 17.20 5.27 15.41
CA ALA A 47 17.07 4.66 16.76
C ALA A 47 15.62 4.21 17.10
N VAL A 48 14.83 3.89 16.09
CA VAL A 48 13.45 3.42 16.17
C VAL A 48 13.32 2.17 15.30
N LEU A 49 12.63 1.16 15.80
CA LEU A 49 12.33 -0.05 15.02
C LEU A 49 11.42 0.28 13.85
N ALA A 50 11.76 -0.24 12.68
CA ALA A 50 10.97 -0.06 11.46
C ALA A 50 9.76 -1.00 11.42
N ASN A 51 8.80 -0.70 10.54
CA ASN A 51 7.66 -1.53 10.19
C ASN A 51 6.63 -1.78 11.32
N VAL A 52 5.92 -2.90 11.21
CA VAL A 52 4.92 -3.35 12.17
C VAL A 52 5.60 -4.01 13.36
N GLN A 53 5.18 -3.66 14.57
CA GLN A 53 5.76 -4.16 15.81
C GLN A 53 4.98 -5.35 16.37
N SER A 54 3.67 -5.37 16.19
CA SER A 54 2.83 -6.51 16.55
C SER A 54 1.52 -6.51 15.79
N VAL A 55 0.96 -7.71 15.62
CA VAL A 55 -0.37 -7.92 15.07
C VAL A 55 -1.18 -8.72 16.08
N LYS A 56 -2.36 -8.21 16.42
CA LYS A 56 -3.34 -8.90 17.27
C LYS A 56 -4.66 -8.95 16.55
N TYR A 57 -5.48 -9.95 16.83
CA TYR A 57 -6.77 -10.07 16.17
C TYR A 57 -7.85 -10.65 17.11
N SER A 58 -9.08 -10.26 16.85
CA SER A 58 -10.30 -10.85 17.39
C SER A 58 -11.07 -11.57 16.29
N THR A 59 -12.34 -11.86 16.51
CA THR A 59 -13.23 -12.41 15.46
C THR A 59 -13.46 -11.43 14.32
N ASP A 60 -13.56 -10.14 14.61
CA ASP A 60 -14.01 -9.13 13.65
C ASP A 60 -12.92 -8.13 13.25
N TRP A 61 -11.85 -8.04 14.05
CA TRP A 61 -10.85 -6.99 13.91
C TRP A 61 -9.43 -7.52 13.91
N VAL A 62 -8.58 -6.87 13.12
CA VAL A 62 -7.14 -6.92 13.26
C VAL A 62 -6.63 -5.59 13.81
N TYR A 63 -5.68 -5.67 14.74
CA TYR A 63 -5.00 -4.56 15.40
C TYR A 63 -3.52 -4.59 15.03
N VAL A 64 -3.08 -3.59 14.31
CA VAL A 64 -1.71 -3.48 13.80
C VAL A 64 -1.00 -2.37 14.54
N ASN A 65 -0.04 -2.72 15.38
CA ASN A 65 0.84 -1.73 16.01
C ASN A 65 2.03 -1.46 15.10
N ALA A 66 2.21 -0.22 14.70
CA ALA A 66 3.25 0.19 13.76
C ALA A 66 3.92 1.50 14.17
N THR A 67 5.20 1.62 13.83
CA THR A 67 5.96 2.85 14.03
C THR A 67 5.67 3.90 12.97
N GLY A 68 5.17 3.49 11.79
CA GLY A 68 5.02 4.36 10.62
C GLY A 68 6.34 4.65 9.90
N ILE A 69 7.44 4.02 10.33
CA ILE A 69 8.77 4.14 9.70
C ILE A 69 9.02 2.85 8.91
N PRO A 70 9.30 2.91 7.60
CA PRO A 70 9.58 1.71 6.80
C PRO A 70 10.99 1.17 7.05
N ALA A 71 11.23 -0.08 6.63
CA ALA A 71 12.56 -0.68 6.65
C ALA A 71 13.48 -0.16 5.54
N TYR A 72 12.92 0.35 4.44
CA TYR A 72 13.70 1.06 3.41
C TYR A 72 14.08 2.46 3.90
N ILE A 73 15.07 3.09 3.26
CA ILE A 73 15.61 4.37 3.67
C ILE A 73 14.69 5.50 3.22
N THR A 74 14.28 6.36 4.14
CA THR A 74 13.44 7.54 3.85
C THR A 74 14.27 8.77 3.53
N GLY A 75 13.64 9.82 2.97
CA GLY A 75 14.31 11.07 2.64
C GLY A 75 15.32 10.95 1.48
N PRO A 76 16.10 12.01 1.22
CA PRO A 76 15.94 13.33 1.78
C PRO A 76 14.70 14.04 1.24
N PHE A 77 14.05 14.85 2.06
CA PHE A 77 12.91 15.68 1.66
C PHE A 77 13.43 17.06 1.22
N LEU A 78 13.08 17.50 0.01
CA LEU A 78 13.73 18.65 -0.65
C LEU A 78 12.86 19.91 -0.73
N ASP A 79 11.67 19.90 -0.19
CA ASP A 79 10.73 21.02 -0.17
C ASP A 79 11.03 22.06 0.95
N GLY A 80 12.10 21.84 1.71
CA GLY A 80 12.42 22.66 2.89
C GLY A 80 11.67 22.25 4.16
N ASN A 81 10.85 21.20 4.12
CA ASN A 81 10.20 20.64 5.30
C ASN A 81 11.28 20.04 6.24
N PRO A 82 11.43 20.53 7.47
CA PRO A 82 12.41 20.00 8.42
C PRO A 82 11.98 18.66 9.03
N SER A 83 10.78 18.20 8.74
CA SER A 83 10.22 16.97 9.32
C SER A 83 10.91 15.74 8.76
N ILE A 84 11.26 14.82 9.65
CA ILE A 84 11.67 13.45 9.32
C ILE A 84 10.60 12.48 9.79
N ALA A 85 10.65 11.24 9.31
CA ALA A 85 9.78 10.21 9.82
C ALA A 85 10.05 9.98 11.32
N THR A 86 9.00 9.97 12.14
CA THR A 86 9.10 9.73 13.58
C THR A 86 8.16 8.61 14.00
N ASN A 87 8.50 7.96 15.11
CA ASN A 87 7.68 6.88 15.65
C ASN A 87 6.26 7.36 15.98
N GLN A 88 5.29 6.86 15.25
CA GLN A 88 3.87 7.15 15.46
C GLN A 88 3.27 6.34 16.60
N ASN A 89 3.91 5.23 17.00
CA ASN A 89 3.42 4.31 18.02
C ASN A 89 1.90 4.06 17.90
N ALA A 90 1.45 3.84 16.67
CA ALA A 90 0.03 3.82 16.35
C ALA A 90 -0.52 2.40 16.36
N ILE A 91 -1.72 2.23 16.90
CA ILE A 91 -2.50 1.00 16.77
C ILE A 91 -3.62 1.26 15.76
N PHE A 92 -3.56 0.58 14.63
CA PHE A 92 -4.61 0.63 13.61
C PHE A 92 -5.55 -0.55 13.80
N ARG A 93 -6.85 -0.28 13.87
CA ARG A 93 -7.88 -1.30 13.88
C ARG A 93 -8.52 -1.36 12.49
N LEU A 94 -8.49 -2.54 11.84
CA LEU A 94 -9.14 -2.79 10.55
C LEU A 94 -10.10 -3.98 10.69
N THR A 95 -11.15 -3.99 9.87
CA THR A 95 -12.10 -5.11 9.85
C THR A 95 -11.51 -6.33 9.15
N LEU A 96 -11.82 -7.52 9.69
CA LEU A 96 -11.55 -8.80 9.04
C LEU A 96 -12.68 -9.22 8.07
N ASN A 97 -13.82 -8.53 8.14
CA ASN A 97 -15.03 -8.82 7.38
C ASN A 97 -15.45 -7.57 6.57
N PRO A 98 -14.68 -7.18 5.54
CA PRO A 98 -15.05 -6.03 4.72
C PRO A 98 -16.34 -6.28 3.96
N ILE A 99 -17.25 -5.31 3.95
CA ILE A 99 -18.54 -5.38 3.27
C ILE A 99 -18.71 -4.21 2.31
N LYS A 100 -19.34 -4.48 1.16
CA LYS A 100 -19.70 -3.44 0.20
C LYS A 100 -20.62 -2.41 0.84
N ASN A 101 -20.36 -1.13 0.60
CA ASN A 101 -21.31 -0.07 0.92
C ASN A 101 -22.43 -0.04 -0.13
N THR A 102 -23.66 -0.33 0.29
CA THR A 102 -24.85 -0.30 -0.57
C THR A 102 -25.63 1.00 -0.45
N GLY A 103 -25.19 1.90 0.42
CA GLY A 103 -25.78 3.24 0.59
C GLY A 103 -25.04 4.31 -0.23
N THR A 104 -25.10 5.54 0.23
CA THR A 104 -24.32 6.64 -0.38
C THR A 104 -22.83 6.34 -0.27
N PRO A 105 -22.06 6.41 -1.36
CA PRO A 105 -20.63 6.20 -1.33
C PRO A 105 -19.93 7.13 -0.33
N THR A 106 -19.03 6.58 0.49
CA THR A 106 -18.25 7.37 1.45
C THR A 106 -17.03 7.93 0.74
N ASN A 107 -16.94 9.27 0.67
CA ASN A 107 -15.74 9.91 0.12
C ASN A 107 -14.49 9.57 0.94
N THR A 108 -13.36 9.43 0.26
CA THR A 108 -12.06 9.54 0.93
C THR A 108 -11.93 10.97 1.48
N THR A 109 -11.33 11.11 2.65
CA THR A 109 -11.16 12.41 3.32
C THR A 109 -9.70 12.61 3.68
N GLY A 110 -9.24 13.84 3.77
CA GLY A 110 -7.83 14.15 4.10
C GLY A 110 -7.28 13.33 5.26
N GLY A 111 -6.02 12.97 5.19
CA GLY A 111 -5.34 12.08 6.13
C GLY A 111 -5.43 10.60 5.75
N ASN A 112 -5.34 9.73 6.75
CA ASN A 112 -5.24 8.28 6.52
C ASN A 112 -6.51 7.69 5.87
N ILE A 113 -6.33 7.00 4.75
CA ILE A 113 -7.37 6.23 4.04
C ILE A 113 -7.01 4.74 3.88
N GLY A 114 -5.82 4.36 4.28
CA GLY A 114 -5.33 2.98 4.27
C GLY A 114 -4.04 2.82 5.06
N LEU A 115 -3.59 1.59 5.13
CA LEU A 115 -2.34 1.20 5.79
C LEU A 115 -1.61 0.19 4.91
N PHE A 116 -0.36 0.45 4.59
CA PHE A 116 0.49 -0.50 3.89
C PHE A 116 1.01 -1.58 4.84
N ILE A 117 1.37 -2.75 4.30
CA ILE A 117 1.78 -3.91 5.12
C ILE A 117 3.03 -3.66 5.97
N ASN A 118 3.83 -2.65 5.64
CA ASN A 118 4.96 -2.18 6.46
C ASN A 118 4.56 -1.19 7.56
N GLY A 119 3.26 -0.93 7.74
CA GLY A 119 2.76 0.00 8.75
C GLY A 119 2.85 1.47 8.37
N VAL A 120 3.27 1.79 7.15
CA VAL A 120 3.24 3.17 6.61
C VAL A 120 1.84 3.54 6.18
N ALA A 121 1.43 4.77 6.46
CA ALA A 121 0.09 5.26 6.12
C ALA A 121 -0.06 5.51 4.61
N LEU A 122 -1.25 5.18 4.09
CA LEU A 122 -1.76 5.72 2.84
C LEU A 122 -2.66 6.92 3.16
N PHE A 123 -2.29 8.09 2.68
CA PHE A 123 -3.10 9.29 2.80
C PHE A 123 -3.96 9.52 1.55
N ASP A 124 -5.07 10.21 1.76
CA ASP A 124 -5.85 10.77 0.66
C ASP A 124 -4.95 11.68 -0.20
N TYR A 125 -5.15 11.65 -1.50
CA TYR A 125 -4.36 12.44 -2.45
C TYR A 125 -4.67 13.95 -2.44
N ARG A 126 -5.62 14.44 -1.60
CA ARG A 126 -5.78 15.86 -1.31
C ARG A 126 -4.86 16.26 -0.17
N ASP A 127 -4.13 17.34 -0.35
CA ASP A 127 -3.16 17.83 0.62
C ASP A 127 -3.73 18.81 1.66
N GLY A 128 -5.05 18.93 1.72
CA GLY A 128 -5.74 19.88 2.60
C GLY A 128 -5.73 21.33 2.10
N VAL A 129 -5.23 21.58 0.89
CA VAL A 129 -5.26 22.88 0.23
C VAL A 129 -6.38 22.91 -0.82
N SER A 130 -7.11 24.02 -0.88
CA SER A 130 -8.10 24.26 -1.93
C SER A 130 -8.10 25.72 -2.36
N TRP A 131 -8.71 25.97 -3.53
CA TRP A 131 -8.90 27.33 -4.00
C TRP A 131 -9.88 28.09 -3.13
N GLN A 132 -9.56 29.36 -2.82
CA GLN A 132 -10.46 30.29 -2.19
C GLN A 132 -10.80 31.41 -3.17
N ASN A 133 -12.06 31.47 -3.59
CA ASN A 133 -12.51 32.41 -4.59
C ASN A 133 -12.45 33.85 -4.10
N SER A 134 -12.80 34.13 -2.82
CA SER A 134 -12.83 35.48 -2.26
C SER A 134 -11.45 36.14 -2.20
N SER A 135 -10.38 35.37 -2.03
CA SER A 135 -9.00 35.88 -2.02
C SER A 135 -8.23 35.58 -3.31
N ASN A 136 -8.88 34.90 -4.26
CA ASN A 136 -8.28 34.48 -5.54
C ASN A 136 -6.91 33.79 -5.34
N SER A 137 -6.84 32.87 -4.36
CA SER A 137 -5.59 32.19 -3.96
C SER A 137 -5.85 30.82 -3.35
N LEU A 138 -4.81 30.00 -3.28
CA LEU A 138 -4.81 28.73 -2.55
C LEU A 138 -4.75 28.99 -1.05
N LYS A 139 -5.54 28.24 -0.27
CA LYS A 139 -5.61 28.27 1.20
C LYS A 139 -5.75 26.88 1.77
N GLY A 140 -5.35 26.72 3.02
CA GLY A 140 -5.42 25.47 3.77
C GLY A 140 -4.05 24.81 3.93
N GLY A 141 -4.00 23.74 4.71
CA GLY A 141 -2.77 23.01 4.98
C GLY A 141 -1.60 23.90 5.39
N PRO A 142 -0.42 23.74 4.79
CA PRO A 142 0.76 24.54 5.13
C PRO A 142 0.63 26.02 4.71
N LEU A 143 -0.33 26.37 3.85
CA LEU A 143 -0.55 27.78 3.43
C LEU A 143 -1.41 28.56 4.43
N GLY A 144 -1.95 27.90 5.45
CA GLY A 144 -2.84 28.52 6.44
C GLY A 144 -4.21 28.94 5.90
N GLY A 145 -5.11 29.31 6.81
CA GLY A 145 -6.49 29.62 6.47
C GLY A 145 -7.30 28.40 6.03
N MET A 146 -8.41 28.66 5.35
CA MET A 146 -9.29 27.63 4.80
C MET A 146 -9.71 28.03 3.38
N GLY A 147 -9.58 27.11 2.44
CA GLY A 147 -10.12 27.28 1.10
C GLY A 147 -11.60 26.93 1.02
N ASP A 148 -12.20 27.12 -0.14
CA ASP A 148 -13.64 26.89 -0.34
C ASP A 148 -13.99 25.40 -0.44
N MET A 149 -12.99 24.50 -0.48
CA MET A 149 -13.14 23.04 -0.62
C MET A 149 -13.93 22.63 -1.87
N LYS A 150 -13.95 23.49 -2.88
CA LYS A 150 -14.62 23.24 -4.17
C LYS A 150 -13.66 22.74 -5.23
N TRP A 151 -12.43 23.23 -5.19
CA TRP A 151 -11.32 22.85 -6.08
C TRP A 151 -10.14 22.47 -5.17
N ASN A 152 -9.98 21.16 -4.94
CA ASN A 152 -9.04 20.61 -3.98
C ASN A 152 -7.74 20.24 -4.69
N ARG A 153 -6.63 20.77 -4.17
CA ARG A 153 -5.30 20.53 -4.74
C ARG A 153 -4.89 19.06 -4.60
N ASP A 154 -4.28 18.53 -5.67
CA ASP A 154 -3.75 17.18 -5.72
C ASP A 154 -2.34 17.17 -5.10
N ALA A 155 -2.16 16.37 -4.04
CA ALA A 155 -0.90 16.22 -3.33
C ALA A 155 0.21 15.65 -4.23
N VAL A 156 -0.12 14.66 -5.06
CA VAL A 156 0.88 14.01 -5.92
C VAL A 156 1.52 15.00 -6.90
N VAL A 157 0.72 15.97 -7.39
CA VAL A 157 1.19 17.03 -8.27
C VAL A 157 1.91 18.14 -7.49
N ALA A 158 1.32 18.58 -6.38
CA ALA A 158 1.76 19.78 -5.68
C ALA A 158 2.94 19.54 -4.72
N GLU A 159 3.01 18.36 -4.11
CA GLU A 159 4.01 18.01 -3.08
C GLU A 159 5.16 17.16 -3.62
N ARG A 160 5.13 16.88 -4.93
CA ARG A 160 6.12 16.01 -5.59
C ARG A 160 7.58 16.42 -5.31
N ALA A 161 7.86 17.70 -5.23
CA ALA A 161 9.20 18.20 -4.94
C ALA A 161 9.69 17.82 -3.53
N GLY A 162 8.76 17.54 -2.60
CA GLY A 162 9.04 17.13 -1.24
C GLY A 162 9.10 15.62 -1.04
N PHE A 163 8.68 14.83 -2.01
CA PHE A 163 8.74 13.38 -1.91
C PHE A 163 10.17 12.87 -2.00
N ASP A 164 10.48 11.89 -1.17
CA ASP A 164 11.73 11.13 -1.27
C ASP A 164 11.70 10.14 -2.46
N CYS A 165 12.77 9.34 -2.60
CA CYS A 165 12.87 8.38 -3.70
C CYS A 165 11.87 7.23 -3.64
N SER A 166 11.20 7.05 -2.52
CA SER A 166 10.08 6.10 -2.37
C SER A 166 8.70 6.74 -2.64
N LYS A 167 8.65 7.98 -3.10
CA LYS A 167 7.44 8.76 -3.39
C LYS A 167 6.56 9.03 -2.16
N ALA A 168 7.20 9.32 -1.04
CA ALA A 168 6.54 9.66 0.21
C ALA A 168 7.24 10.80 0.94
N HIS A 169 6.57 11.34 1.93
CA HIS A 169 7.10 12.39 2.79
C HIS A 169 6.42 12.38 4.17
N PRO A 170 6.97 13.08 5.19
CA PRO A 170 6.34 13.18 6.49
C PRO A 170 5.46 14.43 6.62
N ALA A 171 4.30 14.28 7.25
CA ALA A 171 3.54 15.38 7.81
C ALA A 171 3.57 15.27 9.34
N MET A 172 4.21 16.23 10.01
CA MET A 172 4.42 16.20 11.48
C MET A 172 4.99 14.85 11.96
N GLY A 173 5.98 14.33 11.22
CA GLY A 173 6.62 13.05 11.51
C GLY A 173 5.87 11.80 11.01
N ASN A 174 4.62 11.91 10.61
CA ASN A 174 3.88 10.78 10.03
C ASN A 174 4.27 10.61 8.55
N TYR A 175 5.19 9.69 8.29
CA TYR A 175 5.62 9.34 6.93
C TYR A 175 4.50 8.61 6.20
N HIS A 176 4.18 9.04 4.98
CA HIS A 176 3.04 8.52 4.23
C HIS A 176 3.21 8.64 2.71
N HIS A 177 2.47 7.81 1.99
CA HIS A 177 2.33 7.90 0.55
C HIS A 177 0.92 8.41 0.18
N HIS A 178 0.83 9.13 -0.94
CA HIS A 178 -0.43 9.47 -1.61
C HIS A 178 -0.67 8.64 -2.87
N GLN A 179 0.29 7.81 -3.26
CA GLN A 179 0.38 7.17 -4.58
C GLN A 179 1.05 5.79 -4.48
N ASN A 180 1.31 5.19 -5.63
CA ASN A 180 2.03 3.93 -5.76
C ASN A 180 3.36 3.94 -4.97
N PRO A 181 3.55 3.07 -3.96
CA PRO A 181 4.69 3.10 -3.05
C PRO A 181 5.94 2.39 -3.60
N SER A 182 6.30 2.65 -4.83
CA SER A 182 7.54 2.20 -5.47
C SER A 182 8.52 3.35 -5.61
N ALA A 183 9.82 3.07 -5.83
CA ALA A 183 10.82 4.12 -6.01
C ALA A 183 10.60 4.93 -7.29
N PHE A 184 10.94 6.23 -7.28
CA PHE A 184 10.89 7.08 -8.49
C PHE A 184 11.75 6.56 -9.63
N LYS A 185 12.89 5.91 -9.33
CA LYS A 185 13.77 5.33 -10.37
C LYS A 185 13.08 4.28 -11.22
N LEU A 186 11.91 3.80 -10.82
CA LEU A 186 11.08 2.85 -11.57
C LEU A 186 10.10 3.54 -12.52
N ASP A 187 9.90 4.85 -12.38
CA ASP A 187 9.03 5.64 -13.24
C ASP A 187 9.79 6.04 -14.50
N LEU A 188 9.36 5.58 -15.66
CA LEU A 188 10.15 5.69 -16.91
C LEU A 188 10.25 7.13 -17.44
N ASN A 189 9.26 7.99 -17.15
CA ASN A 189 9.24 9.41 -17.58
C ASN A 189 9.47 10.39 -16.44
N VAL A 190 9.48 9.92 -15.22
CA VAL A 190 9.66 10.74 -14.04
C VAL A 190 11.09 10.59 -13.56
N ILE A 191 11.93 11.49 -13.97
CA ILE A 191 13.30 11.51 -13.51
C ILE A 191 13.38 12.38 -12.27
N SER A 192 13.52 11.74 -11.11
CA SER A 192 14.04 12.41 -9.94
C SER A 192 15.57 12.23 -9.95
N THR A 193 16.29 13.27 -10.32
CA THR A 193 17.78 13.23 -10.35
C THR A 193 18.38 12.93 -9.00
N ILE A 194 17.67 13.23 -7.93
CA ILE A 194 18.06 12.91 -6.56
C ILE A 194 18.15 11.40 -6.33
N CYS A 195 17.30 10.59 -6.96
CA CYS A 195 17.27 9.15 -6.77
C CYS A 195 18.41 8.40 -7.49
N ASN A 196 19.26 9.11 -8.20
CA ASN A 196 20.57 8.61 -8.65
C ASN A 196 21.64 8.70 -7.55
N LEU A 197 21.41 9.54 -6.52
CA LEU A 197 22.35 9.79 -5.42
C LEU A 197 21.95 9.05 -4.15
N TYR A 198 20.66 8.72 -4.00
CA TYR A 198 20.10 8.11 -2.81
C TYR A 198 19.38 6.81 -3.19
N ASP A 199 19.77 5.71 -2.55
CA ASP A 199 19.17 4.40 -2.83
C ASP A 199 17.89 4.23 -2.03
N SER A 200 16.80 3.93 -2.73
CA SER A 200 15.52 3.59 -2.13
C SER A 200 14.64 2.82 -3.11
N ASP A 201 14.13 1.69 -2.67
CA ASP A 201 13.30 0.81 -3.50
C ASP A 201 11.79 0.99 -3.23
N GLY A 202 11.40 1.66 -2.15
CA GLY A 202 10.01 1.74 -1.71
C GLY A 202 9.50 0.41 -1.15
N LEU A 203 8.17 0.25 -1.10
CA LEU A 203 7.54 -0.94 -0.55
C LEU A 203 7.66 -2.15 -1.48
N TYR A 204 7.69 -1.93 -2.80
CA TYR A 204 7.82 -3.00 -3.78
C TYR A 204 8.45 -2.50 -5.08
N VAL A 205 8.95 -3.43 -5.87
CA VAL A 205 9.43 -3.20 -7.24
C VAL A 205 8.32 -3.58 -8.22
N ILE A 206 8.05 -2.70 -9.21
CA ILE A 206 7.08 -2.99 -10.26
C ILE A 206 7.65 -4.06 -11.19
N ASP A 207 6.91 -5.18 -11.32
CA ASP A 207 7.22 -6.26 -12.26
C ASP A 207 5.98 -6.51 -13.13
N SER A 208 6.10 -6.22 -14.42
CA SER A 208 5.00 -6.38 -15.38
C SER A 208 4.71 -7.84 -15.77
N THR A 209 5.53 -8.78 -15.34
CA THR A 209 5.41 -10.19 -15.66
C THR A 209 4.68 -11.00 -14.61
N LYS A 210 4.48 -10.43 -13.41
CA LYS A 210 3.86 -11.09 -12.25
C LYS A 210 2.68 -10.30 -11.73
N HIS A 211 1.75 -10.99 -11.07
CA HIS A 211 0.75 -10.31 -10.25
C HIS A 211 1.49 -9.51 -9.18
N SER A 212 1.17 -8.23 -9.07
CA SER A 212 1.76 -7.37 -8.05
C SER A 212 1.42 -7.88 -6.65
N PRO A 213 2.29 -7.67 -5.66
CA PRO A 213 2.05 -8.11 -4.30
C PRO A 213 0.89 -7.35 -3.65
N LEU A 214 0.35 -7.93 -2.59
CA LEU A 214 -0.51 -7.25 -1.64
C LEU A 214 0.29 -6.14 -0.94
N LEU A 215 -0.12 -4.89 -1.13
CA LEU A 215 0.58 -3.71 -0.59
C LEU A 215 0.02 -3.27 0.76
N GLY A 216 -1.26 -3.52 1.03
CA GLY A 216 -1.91 -3.04 2.23
C GLY A 216 -3.42 -3.24 2.22
N PHE A 217 -4.08 -2.49 3.11
CA PHE A 217 -5.54 -2.51 3.24
C PHE A 217 -6.08 -1.09 3.34
N ALA A 218 -7.15 -0.81 2.59
CA ALA A 218 -7.89 0.43 2.70
C ALA A 218 -8.71 0.48 4.02
N TYR A 219 -9.17 1.65 4.40
CA TYR A 219 -9.90 1.84 5.66
C TYR A 219 -11.32 1.25 5.67
N ASP A 220 -11.77 0.67 4.58
CA ASP A 220 -12.95 -0.18 4.49
C ASP A 220 -12.61 -1.68 4.62
N GLY A 221 -11.33 -2.03 4.81
CA GLY A 221 -10.83 -3.39 5.00
C GLY A 221 -10.49 -4.14 3.73
N PHE A 222 -10.77 -3.60 2.55
CA PHE A 222 -10.44 -4.25 1.30
C PHE A 222 -8.95 -4.14 0.96
N PRO A 223 -8.35 -5.21 0.36
CA PRO A 223 -6.94 -5.23 0.05
C PRO A 223 -6.56 -4.27 -1.07
N ILE A 224 -5.32 -3.79 -1.01
CA ILE A 224 -4.68 -2.93 -2.00
C ILE A 224 -3.53 -3.70 -2.64
N TYR A 225 -3.53 -3.79 -3.97
CA TYR A 225 -2.46 -4.42 -4.75
C TYR A 225 -1.67 -3.38 -5.54
N GLY A 226 -0.49 -3.78 -6.03
CA GLY A 226 0.27 -2.98 -6.98
C GLY A 226 -0.37 -2.94 -8.36
N ALA A 227 0.35 -2.41 -9.34
CA ALA A 227 -0.22 -1.99 -10.63
C ALA A 227 -0.57 -3.11 -11.61
N TYR A 228 -0.09 -4.33 -11.41
CA TYR A 228 -0.26 -5.46 -12.33
C TYR A 228 -1.05 -6.60 -11.70
N ALA A 229 -2.01 -7.15 -12.43
CA ALA A 229 -2.86 -8.24 -11.98
C ALA A 229 -3.29 -9.15 -13.14
N PHE A 230 -3.98 -10.24 -12.85
CA PHE A 230 -4.61 -11.06 -13.90
C PHE A 230 -5.56 -10.21 -14.74
N ARG A 231 -5.55 -10.39 -16.07
CA ARG A 231 -6.45 -9.66 -16.97
C ARG A 231 -7.90 -9.86 -16.56
N ASN A 232 -8.32 -11.12 -16.44
CA ASN A 232 -9.69 -11.48 -16.14
C ASN A 232 -9.92 -11.56 -14.62
N THR A 233 -11.15 -11.33 -14.22
CA THR A 233 -11.55 -11.35 -12.80
C THR A 233 -11.51 -12.76 -12.18
N ASP A 234 -11.50 -13.79 -13.00
CA ASP A 234 -11.40 -15.20 -12.61
C ASP A 234 -9.95 -15.72 -12.45
N GLY A 235 -8.96 -14.86 -12.54
CA GLY A 235 -7.55 -15.22 -12.41
C GLY A 235 -6.90 -15.71 -13.70
N THR A 236 -7.57 -15.59 -14.84
CA THR A 236 -7.06 -16.01 -16.15
C THR A 236 -6.60 -14.82 -17.02
N GLY A 237 -6.14 -15.10 -18.24
CA GLY A 237 -5.83 -14.10 -19.26
C GLY A 237 -4.44 -13.43 -19.16
N GLY A 238 -3.55 -14.00 -18.32
CA GLY A 238 -2.20 -13.49 -18.13
C GLY A 238 -2.16 -12.22 -17.27
N ILE A 239 -0.96 -11.67 -17.10
CA ILE A 239 -0.73 -10.47 -16.28
C ILE A 239 -0.80 -9.23 -17.16
N VAL A 240 -1.54 -8.22 -16.70
CA VAL A 240 -1.67 -6.93 -17.37
C VAL A 240 -1.65 -5.79 -16.37
N ARG A 241 -1.32 -4.60 -16.84
CA ARG A 241 -1.43 -3.39 -16.04
C ARG A 241 -2.90 -3.03 -15.80
N MET A 242 -3.27 -2.78 -14.56
CA MET A 242 -4.58 -2.25 -14.20
C MET A 242 -4.67 -0.78 -14.56
N ASN A 243 -5.73 -0.42 -15.27
CA ASN A 243 -5.93 0.93 -15.80
C ASN A 243 -6.99 1.68 -15.00
N SER A 244 -6.66 2.92 -14.64
CA SER A 244 -7.68 3.83 -14.12
C SER A 244 -8.71 4.18 -15.22
N SER A 245 -9.97 4.25 -14.83
CA SER A 245 -11.04 4.77 -15.69
C SER A 245 -11.27 6.28 -15.53
N TYR A 246 -10.39 6.95 -14.78
CA TYR A 246 -10.42 8.40 -14.69
C TYR A 246 -9.62 9.05 -15.82
N LYS A 247 -10.12 10.17 -16.32
CA LYS A 247 -9.48 10.98 -17.36
C LYS A 247 -9.56 12.45 -16.99
N LEU A 248 -8.59 13.22 -17.47
CA LEU A 248 -8.69 14.67 -17.42
C LEU A 248 -9.91 15.12 -18.22
N ARG A 249 -10.61 16.09 -17.70
CA ARG A 249 -11.71 16.79 -18.37
C ARG A 249 -11.15 17.69 -19.46
N ASP A 250 -11.89 17.85 -20.53
CA ASP A 250 -11.58 18.81 -21.58
C ASP A 250 -12.27 20.15 -21.25
N ILE A 251 -11.66 20.93 -20.37
CA ILE A 251 -12.17 22.22 -19.90
C ILE A 251 -11.07 23.27 -19.89
N SER A 252 -11.44 24.51 -20.22
CA SER A 252 -10.60 25.71 -20.08
C SER A 252 -10.99 26.57 -18.89
N ILE A 253 -12.19 26.36 -18.35
CA ILE A 253 -12.76 27.11 -17.22
C ILE A 253 -13.28 26.11 -16.18
N ARG A 254 -12.95 26.34 -14.91
CA ARG A 254 -13.38 25.54 -13.77
C ARG A 254 -14.62 26.16 -13.14
N ASN A 255 -15.80 25.86 -13.68
CA ASN A 255 -17.10 26.37 -13.17
C ASN A 255 -18.19 25.28 -13.09
N THR A 256 -17.86 24.06 -13.45
CA THR A 256 -18.75 22.89 -13.34
C THR A 256 -17.97 21.69 -12.82
N TYR A 257 -18.65 20.74 -12.15
CA TYR A 257 -18.12 19.42 -11.85
C TYR A 257 -18.27 18.45 -13.04
N ALA A 258 -17.76 17.25 -12.89
CA ALA A 258 -17.81 16.21 -13.93
C ALA A 258 -19.24 15.75 -14.27
N ASP A 259 -20.16 15.84 -13.32
CA ASP A 259 -21.60 15.56 -13.49
C ASP A 259 -22.38 16.70 -14.18
N GLY A 260 -21.70 17.78 -14.54
CA GLY A 260 -22.31 18.97 -15.16
C GLY A 260 -22.88 19.98 -14.17
N SER A 261 -22.90 19.70 -12.88
CA SER A 261 -23.41 20.63 -11.87
C SER A 261 -22.55 21.90 -11.78
N THR A 262 -23.19 23.06 -11.66
CA THR A 262 -22.50 24.35 -11.53
C THR A 262 -21.88 24.47 -10.14
N VAL A 263 -20.68 25.01 -10.08
CA VAL A 263 -19.91 25.23 -8.86
C VAL A 263 -19.24 26.61 -8.87
N THR A 264 -18.96 27.15 -7.69
CA THR A 264 -18.17 28.40 -7.58
C THR A 264 -16.87 28.25 -8.40
N PRO A 265 -16.57 29.25 -9.26
CA PRO A 265 -15.42 29.14 -10.15
C PRO A 265 -14.10 28.90 -9.43
N GLY A 266 -13.30 28.00 -9.99
CA GLY A 266 -11.89 27.81 -9.63
C GLY A 266 -10.96 28.73 -10.43
N PRO A 267 -9.65 28.60 -10.24
CA PRO A 267 -8.69 29.34 -11.03
C PRO A 267 -8.76 28.92 -12.51
N PRO A 268 -8.43 29.83 -13.44
CA PRO A 268 -8.39 29.50 -14.87
C PRO A 268 -7.34 28.41 -15.13
N VAL A 269 -7.58 27.59 -16.15
CA VAL A 269 -6.59 26.64 -16.64
C VAL A 269 -5.46 27.40 -17.30
N ASN A 270 -4.27 27.32 -16.75
CA ASN A 270 -3.06 27.99 -17.23
C ASN A 270 -1.79 27.29 -16.73
N ALA A 271 -0.61 27.85 -16.98
CA ALA A 271 0.65 27.27 -16.58
C ALA A 271 0.81 27.11 -15.04
N ASN A 272 0.19 27.97 -14.23
CA ASN A 272 0.24 27.87 -12.77
C ASN A 272 -0.76 26.83 -12.23
N TYR A 273 -1.88 26.67 -12.91
CA TYR A 273 -2.95 25.75 -12.55
C TYR A 273 -3.36 24.91 -13.76
N PRO A 274 -2.46 24.04 -14.28
CA PRO A 274 -2.77 23.19 -15.42
C PRO A 274 -3.90 22.19 -15.08
N LEU A 275 -4.50 21.59 -16.08
CA LEU A 275 -5.42 20.46 -15.85
C LEU A 275 -4.67 19.32 -15.12
N GLY A 276 -5.36 18.74 -14.14
CA GLY A 276 -4.80 17.75 -13.22
C GLY A 276 -4.21 18.34 -11.94
N TYR A 277 -4.17 19.67 -11.79
CA TYR A 277 -3.73 20.32 -10.55
C TYR A 277 -4.75 20.17 -9.41
N PHE A 278 -6.03 20.05 -9.75
CA PHE A 278 -7.12 19.81 -8.80
C PHE A 278 -7.78 18.47 -9.08
N ARG A 279 -8.21 17.78 -8.01
CA ARG A 279 -8.90 16.48 -8.15
C ARG A 279 -10.16 16.59 -9.02
N GLU A 280 -10.83 17.72 -9.00
CA GLU A 280 -12.06 18.00 -9.76
C GLU A 280 -11.80 18.23 -11.26
N ASP A 281 -10.53 18.26 -11.67
CA ASP A 281 -10.13 18.26 -13.09
C ASP A 281 -10.31 16.88 -13.74
N TYR A 282 -10.52 15.83 -12.93
CA TYR A 282 -10.74 14.49 -13.43
C TYR A 282 -12.21 14.11 -13.49
N MET A 283 -12.54 13.22 -14.39
CA MET A 283 -13.87 12.61 -14.49
C MET A 283 -13.73 11.09 -14.62
N TYR A 284 -14.65 10.38 -13.97
CA TYR A 284 -14.82 8.96 -14.19
C TYR A 284 -15.48 8.71 -15.54
N GLN A 285 -14.90 7.82 -16.32
CA GLN A 285 -15.45 7.38 -17.61
C GLN A 285 -15.48 5.85 -17.63
N PRO A 286 -16.63 5.26 -17.33
CA PRO A 286 -16.77 3.81 -17.28
C PRO A 286 -16.40 3.18 -18.61
N THR A 287 -15.73 2.05 -18.54
CA THR A 287 -15.39 1.23 -19.72
C THR A 287 -16.34 0.05 -19.85
N SER A 288 -16.34 -0.59 -21.00
CA SER A 288 -17.17 -1.79 -21.23
C SER A 288 -16.61 -3.02 -20.49
N SER A 289 -17.46 -4.03 -20.28
CA SER A 289 -17.05 -5.33 -19.75
C SER A 289 -16.01 -6.06 -20.61
N ALA A 290 -15.80 -5.61 -21.85
CA ALA A 290 -14.75 -6.14 -22.73
C ALA A 290 -13.33 -5.67 -22.32
N THR A 291 -13.21 -4.77 -21.37
CA THR A 291 -11.93 -4.26 -20.85
C THR A 291 -11.82 -4.49 -19.34
N PRO A 292 -11.70 -5.75 -18.89
CA PRO A 292 -11.73 -6.11 -17.47
C PRO A 292 -10.49 -5.60 -16.69
N ASP A 293 -9.49 -5.11 -17.38
CA ASP A 293 -8.30 -4.44 -16.83
C ASP A 293 -8.52 -2.96 -16.48
N TYR A 294 -9.70 -2.39 -16.79
CA TYR A 294 -10.09 -1.06 -16.35
C TYR A 294 -10.89 -1.13 -15.05
N LEU A 295 -10.55 -0.24 -14.14
CA LEU A 295 -11.08 -0.21 -12.76
C LEU A 295 -12.37 0.61 -12.69
N ASP A 296 -13.17 0.37 -11.66
CA ASP A 296 -14.41 1.10 -11.39
C ASP A 296 -14.15 2.52 -10.80
N GLU A 297 -15.21 3.18 -10.38
CA GLU A 297 -15.18 4.53 -9.81
C GLU A 297 -14.44 4.64 -8.47
N HIS A 298 -14.18 3.52 -7.81
CA HIS A 298 -13.41 3.46 -6.56
C HIS A 298 -11.93 3.12 -6.78
N ASN A 299 -11.51 2.95 -8.02
CA ASN A 299 -10.19 2.48 -8.45
C ASN A 299 -9.91 1.02 -8.08
N GLY A 300 -10.92 0.17 -8.19
CA GLY A 300 -10.85 -1.24 -7.86
C GLY A 300 -11.70 -2.12 -8.75
N ARG A 301 -11.74 -3.40 -8.42
CA ARG A 301 -12.64 -4.40 -9.00
C ARG A 301 -12.71 -5.64 -8.12
N PHE A 302 -13.78 -6.42 -8.25
CA PHE A 302 -13.82 -7.77 -7.70
C PHE A 302 -13.00 -8.71 -8.58
N CYS A 303 -12.03 -9.45 -8.02
CA CYS A 303 -11.20 -10.40 -8.77
C CYS A 303 -10.52 -11.44 -7.87
N ILE A 304 -10.05 -12.52 -8.49
CA ILE A 304 -9.14 -13.49 -7.88
C ILE A 304 -7.74 -12.87 -7.80
N THR A 305 -7.06 -13.11 -6.69
CA THR A 305 -5.66 -12.75 -6.45
C THR A 305 -4.91 -13.94 -5.82
N PRO A 306 -3.59 -13.92 -5.75
CA PRO A 306 -2.83 -15.01 -5.09
C PRO A 306 -3.27 -15.26 -3.65
N GLU A 307 -3.56 -14.20 -2.87
CA GLU A 307 -3.96 -14.32 -1.47
C GLU A 307 -5.46 -14.59 -1.29
N TYR A 308 -6.27 -14.31 -2.31
CA TYR A 308 -7.72 -14.48 -2.28
C TYR A 308 -8.21 -15.34 -3.48
N PRO A 309 -7.99 -16.64 -3.46
CA PRO A 309 -8.31 -17.53 -4.60
C PRO A 309 -9.81 -17.72 -4.86
N LYS A 310 -10.67 -17.28 -3.93
CA LYS A 310 -12.13 -17.24 -4.12
C LYS A 310 -12.62 -15.89 -4.63
N GLY A 311 -11.71 -14.94 -4.82
CA GLY A 311 -12.02 -13.57 -5.19
C GLY A 311 -12.44 -12.69 -4.01
N ILE A 312 -12.07 -11.44 -4.12
CA ILE A 312 -12.47 -10.34 -3.23
C ILE A 312 -12.45 -9.04 -4.05
N TYR A 313 -13.11 -8.00 -3.59
CA TYR A 313 -12.89 -6.68 -4.16
C TYR A 313 -11.49 -6.17 -3.78
N CYS A 314 -10.76 -5.62 -4.75
CA CYS A 314 -9.38 -5.15 -4.59
C CYS A 314 -9.23 -3.76 -5.16
N TYR A 315 -8.51 -2.89 -4.44
CA TYR A 315 -7.96 -1.65 -4.98
C TYR A 315 -6.59 -1.90 -5.62
N PHE A 316 -6.21 -1.02 -6.55
CA PHE A 316 -4.93 -1.14 -7.24
C PHE A 316 -4.17 0.19 -7.23
N ALA A 317 -2.88 0.15 -6.93
CA ALA A 317 -2.00 1.29 -7.06
C ALA A 317 -1.69 1.55 -8.54
N THR A 318 -2.54 2.36 -9.19
CA THR A 318 -2.51 2.57 -10.64
C THR A 318 -1.31 3.39 -11.10
N VAL A 319 -0.75 2.97 -12.25
CA VAL A 319 0.32 3.66 -12.96
C VAL A 319 0.00 3.77 -14.45
N ASP A 320 0.62 4.72 -15.14
CA ASP A 320 0.54 4.83 -16.59
C ASP A 320 1.49 3.84 -17.31
N LYS A 321 1.63 3.94 -18.62
CA LYS A 321 2.51 3.07 -19.42
C LYS A 321 4.00 3.28 -19.13
N GLN A 322 4.36 4.39 -18.53
CA GLN A 322 5.70 4.78 -18.14
C GLN A 322 5.92 4.60 -16.63
N TRP A 323 5.01 3.93 -15.96
CA TRP A 323 5.01 3.63 -14.52
C TRP A 323 4.89 4.86 -13.60
N ASN A 324 4.56 6.03 -14.15
CA ASN A 324 4.18 7.16 -13.32
C ASN A 324 2.83 6.91 -12.67
N SER A 325 2.68 7.36 -11.44
CA SER A 325 1.40 7.20 -10.71
C SER A 325 0.25 7.86 -11.45
N ALA A 326 -0.85 7.14 -11.63
CA ALA A 326 -2.04 7.56 -12.39
C ALA A 326 -3.23 7.79 -11.45
N TYR A 327 -3.87 8.96 -11.58
CA TYR A 327 -5.05 9.32 -10.80
C TYR A 327 -6.17 8.24 -10.90
N PRO A 328 -6.86 7.86 -9.81
CA PRO A 328 -6.81 8.39 -8.45
C PRO A 328 -5.77 7.68 -7.53
N TYR A 329 -4.72 7.20 -8.09
CA TYR A 329 -3.49 6.66 -7.51
C TYR A 329 -3.64 5.32 -6.80
N VAL A 330 -4.49 5.20 -5.74
CA VAL A 330 -4.67 3.95 -4.99
C VAL A 330 -6.15 3.74 -4.66
N VAL A 331 -6.71 4.51 -3.73
CA VAL A 331 -8.10 4.39 -3.27
C VAL A 331 -8.81 5.71 -3.52
N GLY A 332 -9.99 5.67 -4.06
CA GLY A 332 -10.80 6.86 -4.18
C GLY A 332 -11.31 7.15 -5.59
N PRO A 333 -12.08 8.22 -5.68
CA PRO A 333 -12.43 9.27 -4.70
C PRO A 333 -13.35 8.82 -3.56
N THR A 334 -13.93 7.63 -3.66
CA THR A 334 -14.80 7.04 -2.64
C THR A 334 -14.34 5.63 -2.28
N PHE A 335 -14.67 5.18 -1.08
CA PHE A 335 -14.50 3.79 -0.72
C PHE A 335 -15.59 2.91 -1.36
N TYR A 336 -15.21 1.70 -1.78
CA TYR A 336 -16.15 0.67 -2.21
C TYR A 336 -16.96 0.11 -1.04
N GLY A 337 -16.27 -0.09 0.10
CA GLY A 337 -16.84 -0.68 1.29
C GLY A 337 -17.25 0.31 2.36
N VAL A 338 -17.79 -0.23 3.44
CA VAL A 338 -18.10 0.54 4.64
C VAL A 338 -16.81 0.88 5.39
N ARG A 339 -16.47 2.16 5.43
CA ARG A 339 -15.29 2.65 6.13
C ARG A 339 -15.47 2.52 7.64
N ASN A 340 -14.67 1.69 8.30
CA ASN A 340 -14.74 1.44 9.74
C ASN A 340 -13.36 1.36 10.43
N ALA A 341 -12.26 1.43 9.69
CA ALA A 341 -10.92 1.47 10.25
C ALA A 341 -10.60 2.81 10.91
N MET A 342 -9.78 2.75 11.95
CA MET A 342 -9.32 3.92 12.70
C MET A 342 -8.02 3.63 13.47
N LYS A 343 -7.32 4.69 13.86
CA LYS A 343 -6.33 4.61 14.96
C LYS A 343 -7.07 4.52 16.29
N VAL A 344 -6.64 3.62 17.17
CA VAL A 344 -7.20 3.44 18.51
C VAL A 344 -6.11 3.66 19.57
N GLN A 345 -6.53 4.09 20.77
CA GLN A 345 -5.61 4.33 21.89
C GLN A 345 -5.22 3.03 22.64
N GLY A 346 -6.01 1.97 22.45
CA GLY A 346 -5.80 0.67 23.09
C GLY A 346 -6.75 -0.37 22.54
N ILE A 347 -6.57 -1.61 22.97
CA ILE A 347 -7.41 -2.76 22.59
C ILE A 347 -8.27 -3.10 23.81
N ASN A 348 -9.59 -3.00 23.66
CA ASN A 348 -10.56 -3.15 24.75
C ASN A 348 -11.41 -4.45 24.64
N GLU A 349 -10.90 -5.44 23.90
CA GLU A 349 -11.52 -6.74 23.72
C GLU A 349 -10.49 -7.87 23.82
N PRO A 350 -10.90 -9.12 24.09
CA PRO A 350 -9.99 -10.25 24.01
C PRO A 350 -9.42 -10.44 22.61
N VAL A 351 -8.11 -10.59 22.51
CA VAL A 351 -7.41 -10.75 21.26
C VAL A 351 -6.36 -11.85 21.32
N THR A 352 -6.12 -12.49 20.19
CA THR A 352 -4.99 -13.39 19.97
C THR A 352 -3.84 -12.61 19.33
N THR A 353 -2.62 -12.82 19.81
CA THR A 353 -1.43 -12.29 19.17
C THR A 353 -1.04 -13.19 18.01
N TYR A 354 -0.92 -12.62 16.81
CA TYR A 354 -0.38 -13.32 15.67
C TYR A 354 1.15 -13.33 15.75
N VAL A 355 1.71 -14.52 15.74
CA VAL A 355 3.15 -14.76 15.64
C VAL A 355 3.40 -15.27 14.22
N PRO A 356 4.20 -14.56 13.41
CA PRO A 356 4.57 -15.06 12.08
C PRO A 356 5.29 -16.40 12.28
N THR A 357 4.77 -17.44 11.65
CA THR A 357 5.54 -18.68 11.53
C THR A 357 6.75 -18.36 10.67
N SER A 358 7.93 -18.47 11.22
CA SER A 358 9.17 -18.26 10.48
C SER A 358 9.30 -19.34 9.42
N THR A 359 8.87 -19.05 8.22
CA THR A 359 9.11 -19.89 7.05
C THR A 359 10.40 -19.47 6.37
N ALA A 360 11.41 -19.09 7.10
CA ALA A 360 12.81 -19.11 6.69
C ALA A 360 13.65 -18.56 7.85
N THR A 361 14.37 -19.36 8.54
CA THR A 361 15.57 -18.96 9.24
C THR A 361 16.61 -18.54 8.20
N GLN A 362 16.64 -17.27 7.85
CA GLN A 362 17.85 -16.69 7.29
C GLN A 362 18.81 -16.36 8.44
N ASN A 363 19.36 -17.37 9.08
CA ASN A 363 20.46 -17.27 9.99
C ASN A 363 21.73 -17.77 9.29
N GLY A 364 22.29 -16.91 8.45
CA GLY A 364 23.57 -17.08 7.80
C GLY A 364 23.82 -15.93 6.85
N PRO A 365 25.07 -15.60 6.50
CA PRO A 365 25.31 -14.70 5.39
C PRO A 365 24.63 -15.32 4.17
N SER A 366 23.48 -14.74 3.73
CA SER A 366 22.76 -15.26 2.58
C SER A 366 23.60 -15.04 1.34
N THR A 367 24.24 -16.09 0.89
CA THR A 367 24.82 -16.16 -0.45
C THR A 367 23.79 -16.53 -1.50
N PHE A 368 22.50 -16.64 -1.12
CA PHE A 368 21.40 -16.91 -2.02
C PHE A 368 20.50 -15.66 -2.13
N GLN A 369 20.73 -14.85 -3.13
CA GLN A 369 19.73 -13.96 -3.66
C GLN A 369 18.83 -14.83 -4.54
N ASP A 370 17.48 -14.78 -4.33
CA ASP A 370 16.47 -15.38 -5.20
C ASP A 370 16.13 -16.86 -5.03
N VAL A 371 15.79 -17.31 -3.83
CA VAL A 371 15.02 -18.54 -3.64
C VAL A 371 13.54 -18.20 -3.49
N LEU A 372 12.71 -18.67 -4.42
CA LEU A 372 11.26 -18.51 -4.35
C LEU A 372 10.61 -19.85 -3.99
N VAL A 373 9.72 -19.85 -3.00
CA VAL A 373 8.94 -21.01 -2.57
C VAL A 373 7.46 -20.70 -2.78
N PHE A 374 6.78 -21.48 -3.63
CA PHE A 374 5.37 -21.26 -3.95
C PHE A 374 4.64 -22.58 -4.33
N PRO A 375 3.31 -22.64 -4.15
CA PRO A 375 2.51 -21.71 -3.36
C PRO A 375 2.84 -21.84 -1.88
N ASN A 376 2.65 -20.76 -1.14
CA ASN A 376 2.78 -20.79 0.32
C ASN A 376 1.59 -20.00 0.93
N PRO A 377 0.65 -20.65 1.63
CA PRO A 377 0.66 -22.09 1.98
C PRO A 377 0.40 -23.01 0.78
N ALA A 378 0.94 -24.23 0.84
CA ALA A 378 0.76 -25.29 -0.15
C ALA A 378 -0.18 -26.39 0.38
N ASN A 379 -1.04 -26.94 -0.51
CA ASN A 379 -1.85 -28.10 -0.16
C ASN A 379 -1.18 -29.42 -0.56
N ASP A 380 -0.70 -29.49 -1.81
CA ASP A 380 -0.22 -30.76 -2.38
C ASP A 380 1.20 -30.69 -2.95
N LEU A 381 1.62 -29.51 -3.43
CA LEU A 381 2.89 -29.32 -4.10
C LEU A 381 3.54 -27.99 -3.68
N ILE A 382 4.83 -28.04 -3.41
CA ILE A 382 5.68 -26.85 -3.22
C ILE A 382 6.69 -26.83 -4.37
N ALA A 383 6.74 -25.73 -5.11
CA ALA A 383 7.80 -25.44 -6.04
C ALA A 383 8.85 -24.53 -5.40
N ILE A 384 10.11 -24.89 -5.55
CA ILE A 384 11.26 -24.09 -5.09
C ILE A 384 12.02 -23.67 -6.33
N GLN A 385 12.10 -22.38 -6.57
CA GLN A 385 12.87 -21.79 -7.66
C GLN A 385 14.13 -21.14 -7.11
N CYS A 386 15.29 -21.60 -7.57
CA CYS A 386 16.60 -21.02 -7.27
C CYS A 386 17.18 -20.43 -8.55
N ASN A 387 17.58 -19.15 -8.52
CA ASN A 387 18.12 -18.48 -9.70
C ASN A 387 19.66 -18.58 -9.82
N ASP A 388 20.35 -19.10 -8.82
CA ASP A 388 21.79 -19.30 -8.86
C ASP A 388 22.12 -20.78 -9.20
N LEU A 389 22.37 -21.05 -10.48
CA LEU A 389 22.62 -22.39 -11.02
C LEU A 389 24.11 -22.81 -11.00
N ASN A 390 24.99 -22.06 -10.35
CA ASN A 390 26.44 -22.36 -10.33
C ASN A 390 26.86 -23.36 -9.24
N ARG A 391 25.92 -24.05 -8.57
CA ARG A 391 26.19 -25.09 -7.59
C ARG A 391 25.61 -26.43 -8.00
N GLU A 392 26.43 -27.45 -7.93
CA GLU A 392 26.13 -28.80 -8.43
C GLU A 392 25.11 -29.57 -7.58
N ASP A 393 24.93 -29.23 -6.29
CA ASP A 393 24.00 -29.95 -5.38
C ASP A 393 23.23 -28.96 -4.47
N ILE A 394 21.91 -28.95 -4.55
CA ILE A 394 21.03 -28.25 -3.64
C ILE A 394 20.30 -29.27 -2.76
N LYS A 395 20.53 -29.26 -1.48
CA LYS A 395 19.80 -30.08 -0.51
C LYS A 395 18.59 -29.30 -0.02
N VAL A 396 17.39 -29.86 -0.19
CA VAL A 396 16.13 -29.32 0.33
C VAL A 396 15.62 -30.22 1.43
N GLU A 397 15.35 -29.67 2.60
CA GLU A 397 14.76 -30.37 3.73
C GLU A 397 13.40 -29.76 4.09
N LEU A 398 12.38 -30.62 4.15
CA LEU A 398 11.07 -30.27 4.69
C LEU A 398 11.04 -30.65 6.17
N LEU A 399 10.83 -29.66 7.04
CA LEU A 399 10.73 -29.85 8.48
C LEU A 399 9.28 -29.73 8.95
N ASN A 400 8.92 -30.46 10.00
CA ASN A 400 7.65 -30.21 10.71
C ASN A 400 7.79 -29.03 11.69
N GLU A 401 6.68 -28.69 12.35
CA GLU A 401 6.62 -27.59 13.33
C GLU A 401 7.58 -27.74 14.52
N SER A 402 8.06 -28.96 14.80
CA SER A 402 9.02 -29.27 15.84
C SER A 402 10.47 -29.28 15.34
N GLY A 403 10.71 -28.91 14.06
CA GLY A 403 12.02 -28.90 13.45
C GLY A 403 12.55 -30.30 13.05
N VAL A 404 11.70 -31.32 13.03
CA VAL A 404 12.05 -32.67 12.60
C VAL A 404 11.92 -32.78 11.09
N THR A 405 12.97 -33.25 10.42
CA THR A 405 12.96 -33.45 8.96
C THR A 405 11.95 -34.52 8.57
N ILE A 406 10.94 -34.12 7.76
CA ILE A 406 9.92 -35.00 7.19
C ILE A 406 10.41 -35.59 5.86
N LYS A 407 11.09 -34.79 5.06
CA LYS A 407 11.55 -35.15 3.73
C LYS A 407 12.82 -34.41 3.36
N THR A 408 13.74 -35.09 2.73
CA THR A 408 14.94 -34.50 2.11
C THR A 408 14.97 -34.87 0.64
N THR A 409 15.37 -33.92 -0.20
CA THR A 409 15.66 -34.14 -1.63
C THR A 409 16.93 -33.38 -2.01
N THR A 410 17.70 -33.89 -2.92
CA THR A 410 18.88 -33.28 -3.53
C THR A 410 18.67 -33.11 -5.01
#